data_e9e3df266bd97cd282a8482069af9af3
#
_entry.id   e9e3df266bd97cd282a8482069af9af3
#
_cell.length_a   1.000
_cell.length_b   1.000
_cell.length_c   1.000
_cell.angle_alpha   90.00
_cell.angle_beta   90.00
_cell.angle_gamma   90.00
#
_symmetry.space_group_name_H-M   'P 1'
#
loop_
_entity.id
_entity.type
_entity.pdbx_description
1 polymer ?
#
loop_
_entity_poly.entity_id
_entity_poly.type
_entity_poly.pdbx_seq_one_letter_code
_entity_poly.pdbx_strand_id
1 'polypeptide(L)'
;DMVCLFSDIISLIKPKEGDFMHTLPKLDYAYDALEPAIDAQTMEIHHSKHHQGYVNKLNTALEKLPDMQELPIEVLMQSLKEIRDSKLRVAVQNNGGGVANHNFFWQILSPEKKEMKDELKSALEAQFGSVEEFKEQFSTVAATHFGSGWAWLVVRHGKLEIMTTPNQFNPWTENLKPILTIDVWEHAYYLKYQNMRPDYI
;
A
#
# COMPACT_ATOMS: atom_id res chain seq x y z
N ASP A 1 -15.65 -27.42 3.90
CA ASP A 1 -15.46 -27.23 2.45
C ASP A 1 -15.45 -25.74 2.09
N MET A 2 -14.34 -25.09 2.46
CA MET A 2 -14.12 -23.65 2.22
C MET A 2 -13.67 -23.35 0.78
N VAL A 3 -13.39 -24.35 -0.02
CA VAL A 3 -12.95 -24.22 -1.43
C VAL A 3 -14.13 -23.97 -2.38
N CYS A 4 -15.34 -24.40 -2.00
CA CYS A 4 -16.56 -24.22 -2.84
C CYS A 4 -17.14 -22.80 -2.77
N LEU A 5 -16.91 -22.07 -1.68
CA LEU A 5 -17.43 -20.69 -1.51
C LEU A 5 -16.68 -19.63 -2.32
N PHE A 6 -15.44 -19.93 -2.74
CA PHE A 6 -14.65 -18.98 -3.56
C PHE A 6 -15.01 -19.05 -5.04
N SER A 7 -15.50 -20.18 -5.55
CA SER A 7 -15.89 -20.29 -6.96
C SER A 7 -17.20 -19.55 -7.28
N ASP A 8 -18.11 -19.44 -6.31
CA ASP A 8 -19.41 -18.83 -6.52
C ASP A 8 -19.41 -17.29 -6.43
N ILE A 9 -18.41 -16.70 -5.75
CA ILE A 9 -18.25 -15.24 -5.69
C ILE A 9 -17.64 -14.70 -6.99
N ILE A 10 -16.77 -15.47 -7.65
CA ILE A 10 -16.14 -15.08 -8.93
C ILE A 10 -17.16 -15.12 -10.09
N SER A 11 -18.23 -15.91 -9.99
CA SER A 11 -19.24 -16.02 -11.05
C SER A 11 -20.28 -14.90 -11.10
N LEU A 12 -20.34 -14.04 -10.06
CA LEU A 12 -21.37 -12.98 -9.95
C LEU A 12 -20.94 -11.61 -10.46
N ILE A 13 -19.65 -11.43 -10.79
CA ILE A 13 -19.16 -10.16 -11.36
C ILE A 13 -18.52 -10.50 -12.71
N LYS A 14 -19.32 -10.61 -13.77
CA LYS A 14 -18.80 -10.55 -15.13
C LYS A 14 -18.67 -9.09 -15.54
N PRO A 15 -17.45 -8.53 -15.64
CA PRO A 15 -17.25 -7.20 -16.19
C PRO A 15 -17.48 -7.23 -17.72
N LYS A 16 -17.78 -6.07 -18.29
CA LYS A 16 -17.94 -5.92 -19.74
C LYS A 16 -16.59 -6.07 -20.43
N GLU A 17 -16.56 -6.75 -21.58
CA GLU A 17 -15.37 -6.81 -22.45
C GLU A 17 -14.80 -5.40 -22.68
N GLY A 18 -13.57 -5.16 -22.21
CA GLY A 18 -12.79 -3.93 -22.46
C GLY A 18 -12.30 -3.15 -21.24
N ASP A 19 -12.70 -3.50 -20.00
CA ASP A 19 -12.40 -2.69 -18.79
C ASP A 19 -11.51 -3.42 -17.76
N PHE A 20 -10.66 -4.37 -18.17
CA PHE A 20 -9.98 -5.32 -17.29
C PHE A 20 -8.56 -4.92 -16.90
N MET A 21 -8.35 -3.66 -16.63
CA MET A 21 -7.03 -3.20 -16.22
C MET A 21 -7.13 -2.42 -14.92
N HIS A 22 -6.09 -2.51 -14.08
CA HIS A 22 -5.96 -1.63 -12.93
C HIS A 22 -5.97 -0.17 -13.39
N THR A 23 -6.64 0.68 -12.65
CA THR A 23 -6.73 2.12 -12.93
C THR A 23 -6.19 2.92 -11.76
N LEU A 24 -5.73 4.14 -12.05
CA LEU A 24 -5.36 5.10 -11.01
C LEU A 24 -6.63 5.51 -10.25
N PRO A 25 -6.75 5.24 -8.94
CA PRO A 25 -7.92 5.67 -8.18
C PRO A 25 -7.95 7.19 -8.07
N LYS A 26 -9.14 7.76 -8.04
CA LYS A 26 -9.29 9.17 -7.67
C LYS A 26 -9.01 9.34 -6.18
N LEU A 27 -8.37 10.47 -5.82
CA LEU A 27 -8.29 10.88 -4.42
C LEU A 27 -9.64 11.49 -3.99
N ASP A 28 -10.03 11.22 -2.75
CA ASP A 28 -11.24 11.80 -2.15
C ASP A 28 -11.00 13.24 -1.64
N TYR A 29 -9.80 13.79 -1.87
CA TYR A 29 -9.37 15.12 -1.42
C TYR A 29 -8.45 15.75 -2.48
N ALA A 30 -8.35 17.10 -2.45
CA ALA A 30 -7.50 17.85 -3.35
C ALA A 30 -6.01 17.63 -3.01
N TYR A 31 -5.12 17.91 -3.97
CA TYR A 31 -3.67 17.74 -3.77
C TYR A 31 -3.08 18.63 -2.66
N ASP A 32 -3.68 19.80 -2.40
CA ASP A 32 -3.27 20.73 -1.35
C ASP A 32 -3.93 20.46 0.01
N ALA A 33 -4.85 19.50 0.07
CA ALA A 33 -5.64 19.25 1.29
C ALA A 33 -4.83 18.70 2.47
N LEU A 34 -3.65 18.13 2.21
CA LEU A 34 -2.76 17.58 3.25
C LEU A 34 -1.69 18.58 3.70
N GLU A 35 -1.73 19.82 3.20
CA GLU A 35 -0.83 20.86 3.70
C GLU A 35 -1.17 21.24 5.16
N PRO A 36 -0.18 21.59 5.95
CA PRO A 36 1.23 21.75 5.63
C PRO A 36 2.05 20.46 5.71
N ALA A 37 1.48 19.30 6.00
CA ALA A 37 2.24 18.05 6.20
C ALA A 37 2.86 17.54 4.89
N ILE A 38 2.08 17.44 3.81
CA ILE A 38 2.56 17.06 2.48
C ILE A 38 2.16 18.18 1.52
N ASP A 39 3.11 18.71 0.75
CA ASP A 39 2.84 19.80 -0.19
C ASP A 39 2.09 19.31 -1.44
N ALA A 40 1.34 20.23 -2.05
CA ALA A 40 0.51 19.93 -3.21
C ALA A 40 1.30 19.40 -4.40
N GLN A 41 2.52 19.88 -4.64
CA GLN A 41 3.36 19.43 -5.73
C GLN A 41 3.82 17.98 -5.52
N THR A 42 4.20 17.61 -4.30
CA THR A 42 4.51 16.22 -3.94
C THR A 42 3.31 15.34 -4.20
N MET A 43 2.11 15.73 -3.73
CA MET A 43 0.88 14.95 -3.93
C MET A 43 0.54 14.75 -5.40
N GLU A 44 0.62 15.79 -6.22
CA GLU A 44 0.34 15.71 -7.65
C GLU A 44 1.31 14.76 -8.36
N ILE A 45 2.62 14.93 -8.15
CA ILE A 45 3.64 14.11 -8.80
C ILE A 45 3.55 12.65 -8.30
N HIS A 46 3.42 12.45 -7.00
CA HIS A 46 3.36 11.14 -6.36
C HIS A 46 2.16 10.33 -6.87
N HIS A 47 0.98 10.95 -6.95
CA HIS A 47 -0.23 10.31 -7.46
C HIS A 47 -0.22 10.19 -8.99
N SER A 48 -0.09 11.32 -9.72
CA SER A 48 -0.33 11.35 -11.17
C SER A 48 0.85 10.84 -12.02
N LYS A 49 2.06 10.73 -11.45
CA LYS A 49 3.26 10.26 -12.15
C LYS A 49 3.78 8.94 -11.59
N HIS A 50 4.15 8.88 -10.30
CA HIS A 50 4.68 7.65 -9.71
C HIS A 50 3.63 6.54 -9.67
N HIS A 51 2.49 6.77 -9.06
CA HIS A 51 1.43 5.76 -8.98
C HIS A 51 0.88 5.39 -10.36
N GLN A 52 0.58 6.37 -11.21
CA GLN A 52 0.15 6.09 -12.59
C GLN A 52 1.20 5.28 -13.37
N GLY A 53 2.48 5.55 -13.15
CA GLY A 53 3.57 4.79 -13.76
C GLY A 53 3.56 3.31 -13.36
N TYR A 54 3.27 3.00 -12.09
CA TYR A 54 3.10 1.62 -11.63
C TYR A 54 1.87 0.97 -12.27
N VAL A 55 0.73 1.67 -12.34
CA VAL A 55 -0.48 1.17 -13.01
C VAL A 55 -0.20 0.79 -14.45
N ASN A 56 0.43 1.67 -15.22
CA ASN A 56 0.72 1.43 -16.64
C ASN A 56 1.63 0.20 -16.83
N LYS A 57 2.70 0.10 -16.03
CA LYS A 57 3.66 -1.00 -16.11
C LYS A 57 3.08 -2.33 -15.64
N LEU A 58 2.22 -2.30 -14.62
CA LEU A 58 1.49 -3.49 -14.17
C LEU A 58 0.58 -4.00 -15.29
N ASN A 59 -0.22 -3.13 -15.89
CA ASN A 59 -1.13 -3.51 -16.96
C ASN A 59 -0.38 -4.14 -18.14
N THR A 60 0.77 -3.54 -18.55
CA THR A 60 1.63 -4.13 -19.58
C THR A 60 2.13 -5.53 -19.21
N ALA A 61 2.47 -5.76 -17.93
CA ALA A 61 2.86 -7.10 -17.48
C ALA A 61 1.69 -8.10 -17.52
N LEU A 62 0.50 -7.63 -17.12
CA LEU A 62 -0.71 -8.45 -17.06
C LEU A 62 -1.28 -8.82 -18.45
N GLU A 63 -0.90 -8.13 -19.52
CA GLU A 63 -1.22 -8.56 -20.91
C GLU A 63 -0.76 -10.00 -21.20
N LYS A 64 0.30 -10.45 -20.50
CA LYS A 64 0.85 -11.82 -20.63
C LYS A 64 0.30 -12.80 -19.59
N LEU A 65 -0.62 -12.37 -18.75
CA LEU A 65 -1.22 -13.14 -17.66
C LEU A 65 -2.75 -12.99 -17.66
N PRO A 66 -3.44 -13.47 -18.71
CA PRO A 66 -4.88 -13.24 -18.88
C PRO A 66 -5.71 -13.70 -17.67
N ASP A 67 -5.33 -14.81 -17.04
CA ASP A 67 -6.04 -15.36 -15.88
C ASP A 67 -5.88 -14.50 -14.58
N MET A 68 -4.98 -13.52 -14.60
CA MET A 68 -4.69 -12.67 -13.44
C MET A 68 -5.11 -11.20 -13.63
N GLN A 69 -5.58 -10.82 -14.81
CA GLN A 69 -5.92 -9.43 -15.15
C GLN A 69 -7.06 -8.86 -14.31
N GLU A 70 -8.00 -9.71 -13.90
CA GLU A 70 -9.20 -9.32 -13.15
C GLU A 70 -9.05 -9.47 -11.63
N LEU A 71 -7.90 -9.97 -11.15
CA LEU A 71 -7.69 -10.15 -9.72
C LEU A 71 -7.62 -8.79 -9.00
N PRO A 72 -8.33 -8.63 -7.87
CA PRO A 72 -8.07 -7.52 -6.96
C PRO A 72 -6.57 -7.43 -6.65
N ILE A 73 -6.05 -6.22 -6.51
CA ILE A 73 -4.60 -6.02 -6.40
C ILE A 73 -3.98 -6.76 -5.21
N GLU A 74 -4.69 -6.84 -4.08
CA GLU A 74 -4.24 -7.56 -2.89
C GLU A 74 -4.17 -9.07 -3.14
N VAL A 75 -5.14 -9.62 -3.87
CA VAL A 75 -5.18 -11.03 -4.29
C VAL A 75 -4.05 -11.32 -5.27
N LEU A 76 -3.80 -10.42 -6.21
CA LEU A 76 -2.68 -10.54 -7.14
C LEU A 76 -1.34 -10.60 -6.39
N MET A 77 -1.15 -9.76 -5.35
CA MET A 77 0.06 -9.79 -4.51
C MET A 77 0.20 -11.10 -3.73
N GLN A 78 -0.87 -11.70 -3.30
CA GLN A 78 -0.87 -13.03 -2.64
C GLN A 78 -0.54 -14.16 -3.61
N SER A 79 -0.87 -14.00 -4.90
CA SER A 79 -0.76 -15.02 -5.95
C SER A 79 0.56 -14.98 -6.74
N LEU A 80 1.54 -14.15 -6.35
CA LEU A 80 2.81 -13.99 -7.08
C LEU A 80 3.53 -15.31 -7.35
N LYS A 81 3.41 -16.29 -6.45
CA LYS A 81 4.07 -17.61 -6.57
C LYS A 81 3.51 -18.45 -7.72
N GLU A 82 2.30 -18.15 -8.19
CA GLU A 82 1.65 -18.84 -9.30
C GLU A 82 2.22 -18.40 -10.66
N ILE A 83 2.89 -17.24 -10.72
CA ILE A 83 3.55 -16.74 -11.92
C ILE A 83 4.85 -17.51 -12.14
N ARG A 84 4.86 -18.42 -13.13
CA ARG A 84 6.01 -19.30 -13.41
C ARG A 84 7.20 -18.55 -14.01
N ASP A 85 6.94 -17.61 -14.93
CA ASP A 85 8.01 -16.77 -15.52
C ASP A 85 8.57 -15.82 -14.45
N SER A 86 9.85 -15.99 -14.13
CA SER A 86 10.51 -15.23 -13.07
C SER A 86 10.62 -13.73 -13.38
N LYS A 87 10.82 -13.36 -14.66
CA LYS A 87 10.92 -11.95 -15.06
C LYS A 87 9.56 -11.28 -14.95
N LEU A 88 8.51 -11.98 -15.37
CA LEU A 88 7.15 -11.49 -15.30
C LEU A 88 6.68 -11.39 -13.85
N ARG A 89 7.02 -12.39 -13.01
CA ARG A 89 6.76 -12.35 -11.57
C ARG A 89 7.39 -11.14 -10.89
N VAL A 90 8.66 -10.84 -11.20
CA VAL A 90 9.35 -9.64 -10.67
C VAL A 90 8.68 -8.37 -11.17
N ALA A 91 8.29 -8.30 -12.44
CA ALA A 91 7.58 -7.14 -12.99
C ALA A 91 6.24 -6.91 -12.28
N VAL A 92 5.45 -7.97 -12.06
CA VAL A 92 4.17 -7.88 -11.33
C VAL A 92 4.43 -7.55 -9.85
N GLN A 93 5.42 -8.14 -9.20
CA GLN A 93 5.77 -7.83 -7.81
C GLN A 93 6.13 -6.35 -7.62
N ASN A 94 6.98 -5.81 -8.49
CA ASN A 94 7.41 -4.41 -8.36
C ASN A 94 6.30 -3.42 -8.71
N ASN A 95 5.60 -3.64 -9.82
CA ASN A 95 4.60 -2.68 -10.28
C ASN A 95 3.24 -2.90 -9.61
N GLY A 96 2.82 -4.15 -9.41
CA GLY A 96 1.63 -4.48 -8.63
C GLY A 96 1.78 -4.10 -7.16
N GLY A 97 2.97 -4.31 -6.59
CA GLY A 97 3.28 -3.80 -5.26
C GLY A 97 3.17 -2.28 -5.18
N GLY A 98 3.69 -1.57 -6.19
CA GLY A 98 3.52 -0.13 -6.29
C GLY A 98 2.05 0.30 -6.34
N VAL A 99 1.23 -0.41 -7.11
CA VAL A 99 -0.23 -0.13 -7.15
C VAL A 99 -0.88 -0.40 -5.80
N ALA A 100 -0.64 -1.56 -5.20
CA ALA A 100 -1.24 -1.94 -3.92
C ALA A 100 -0.86 -0.96 -2.78
N ASN A 101 0.43 -0.64 -2.67
CA ASN A 101 0.96 0.22 -1.62
C ASN A 101 0.36 1.63 -1.71
N HIS A 102 0.34 2.22 -2.91
CA HIS A 102 -0.20 3.56 -3.12
C HIS A 102 -1.73 3.61 -2.99
N ASN A 103 -2.46 2.59 -3.49
CA ASN A 103 -3.90 2.50 -3.26
C ASN A 103 -4.22 2.59 -1.77
N PHE A 104 -3.53 1.80 -0.95
CA PHE A 104 -3.75 1.78 0.49
C PHE A 104 -3.31 3.08 1.16
N PHE A 105 -2.16 3.64 0.74
CA PHE A 105 -1.63 4.89 1.29
C PHE A 105 -2.62 6.05 1.12
N TRP A 106 -3.19 6.23 -0.08
CA TRP A 106 -4.17 7.29 -0.30
C TRP A 106 -5.44 7.13 0.53
N GLN A 107 -5.89 5.90 0.78
CA GLN A 107 -7.10 5.63 1.55
C GLN A 107 -6.96 5.94 3.04
N ILE A 108 -5.76 5.81 3.59
CA ILE A 108 -5.51 6.05 5.02
C ILE A 108 -5.14 7.49 5.33
N LEU A 109 -4.73 8.29 4.34
CA LEU A 109 -4.51 9.71 4.49
C LEU A 109 -5.84 10.46 4.52
N SER A 110 -5.94 11.48 5.37
CA SER A 110 -7.14 12.31 5.49
C SER A 110 -6.78 13.74 5.85
N PRO A 111 -7.37 14.75 5.20
CA PRO A 111 -7.25 16.13 5.63
C PRO A 111 -7.97 16.41 6.93
N GLU A 112 -8.93 15.55 7.29
CA GLU A 112 -9.71 15.68 8.52
C GLU A 112 -9.02 14.94 9.66
N LYS A 113 -8.84 15.61 10.77
CA LYS A 113 -8.40 14.97 12.00
C LYS A 113 -9.55 14.12 12.56
N LYS A 114 -9.37 12.80 12.51
CA LYS A 114 -10.31 11.84 13.09
C LYS A 114 -9.78 11.33 14.43
N GLU A 115 -10.70 11.16 15.39
CA GLU A 115 -10.33 10.50 16.64
C GLU A 115 -10.10 9.00 16.40
N MET A 116 -9.10 8.47 17.11
CA MET A 116 -8.82 7.05 17.09
C MET A 116 -9.95 6.29 17.77
N LYS A 117 -10.46 5.23 17.13
CA LYS A 117 -11.46 4.36 17.72
C LYS A 117 -10.91 3.61 18.92
N ASP A 118 -11.74 3.40 19.93
CA ASP A 118 -11.35 2.76 21.19
C ASP A 118 -10.77 1.34 20.98
N GLU A 119 -11.28 0.58 20.01
CA GLU A 119 -10.75 -0.76 19.72
C GLU A 119 -9.30 -0.71 19.23
N LEU A 120 -8.99 0.24 18.34
CA LEU A 120 -7.61 0.41 17.85
C LEU A 120 -6.71 0.92 18.96
N LYS A 121 -7.17 1.90 19.74
CA LYS A 121 -6.43 2.45 20.87
C LYS A 121 -6.08 1.36 21.88
N SER A 122 -7.06 0.56 22.29
CA SER A 122 -6.86 -0.54 23.25
C SER A 122 -5.91 -1.61 22.71
N ALA A 123 -5.97 -1.92 21.39
CA ALA A 123 -5.06 -2.87 20.77
C ALA A 123 -3.61 -2.34 20.73
N LEU A 124 -3.43 -1.03 20.45
CA LEU A 124 -2.11 -0.39 20.47
C LEU A 124 -1.53 -0.37 21.89
N GLU A 125 -2.33 0.04 22.89
CA GLU A 125 -1.93 0.06 24.30
C GLU A 125 -1.54 -1.35 24.80
N ALA A 126 -2.33 -2.35 24.45
CA ALA A 126 -2.05 -3.74 24.83
C ALA A 126 -0.76 -4.29 24.20
N GLN A 127 -0.43 -3.89 22.96
CA GLN A 127 0.74 -4.41 22.23
C GLN A 127 2.00 -3.61 22.48
N PHE A 128 1.89 -2.28 22.59
CA PHE A 128 3.04 -1.38 22.63
C PHE A 128 3.21 -0.61 23.93
N GLY A 129 2.25 -0.72 24.88
CA GLY A 129 2.24 -0.02 26.17
C GLY A 129 1.38 1.24 26.16
N SER A 130 1.53 2.10 25.16
CA SER A 130 0.72 3.29 24.94
C SER A 130 0.66 3.63 23.45
N VAL A 131 -0.25 4.53 23.07
CA VAL A 131 -0.30 5.07 21.70
C VAL A 131 0.96 5.88 21.39
N GLU A 132 1.49 6.59 22.36
CA GLU A 132 2.72 7.39 22.24
C GLU A 132 3.93 6.49 22.03
N GLU A 133 4.08 5.42 22.77
CA GLU A 133 5.14 4.42 22.57
C GLU A 133 5.01 3.72 21.21
N PHE A 134 3.80 3.43 20.74
CA PHE A 134 3.58 2.96 19.37
C PHE A 134 4.10 3.96 18.34
N LYS A 135 3.74 5.24 18.46
CA LYS A 135 4.18 6.28 17.53
C LYS A 135 5.70 6.42 17.51
N GLU A 136 6.34 6.39 18.69
CA GLU A 136 7.80 6.45 18.79
C GLU A 136 8.49 5.26 18.11
N GLN A 137 8.00 4.04 18.38
CA GLN A 137 8.52 2.83 17.76
C GLN A 137 8.31 2.84 16.25
N PHE A 138 7.10 3.19 15.78
CA PHE A 138 6.77 3.27 14.36
C PHE A 138 7.64 4.30 13.63
N SER A 139 7.77 5.50 14.20
CA SER A 139 8.59 6.58 13.65
C SER A 139 10.07 6.19 13.59
N THR A 140 10.59 5.54 14.63
CA THR A 140 11.97 5.03 14.66
C THR A 140 12.21 4.02 13.56
N VAL A 141 11.31 3.06 13.39
CA VAL A 141 11.41 2.02 12.35
C VAL A 141 11.31 2.63 10.94
N ALA A 142 10.42 3.59 10.73
CA ALA A 142 10.28 4.31 9.45
C ALA A 142 11.52 5.14 9.13
N ALA A 143 12.05 5.89 10.10
CA ALA A 143 13.22 6.76 9.94
C ALA A 143 14.50 5.96 9.66
N THR A 144 14.67 4.82 10.31
CA THR A 144 15.87 3.98 10.19
C THR A 144 15.83 2.98 9.04
N HIS A 145 14.73 2.86 8.33
CA HIS A 145 14.66 2.00 7.14
C HIS A 145 15.69 2.44 6.10
N PHE A 146 16.61 1.54 5.75
CA PHE A 146 17.68 1.86 4.81
C PHE A 146 17.18 1.79 3.37
N GLY A 147 17.32 2.89 2.65
CA GLY A 147 16.91 3.00 1.25
C GLY A 147 15.42 3.29 1.06
N SER A 148 14.93 2.95 -0.11
CA SER A 148 13.52 3.12 -0.49
C SER A 148 12.67 1.99 0.06
N GLY A 149 11.50 2.32 0.59
CA GLY A 149 10.58 1.31 1.13
C GLY A 149 9.40 1.92 1.86
N TRP A 150 8.80 1.12 2.70
CA TRP A 150 7.58 1.43 3.43
C TRP A 150 7.68 0.93 4.87
N ALA A 151 7.11 1.66 5.82
CA ALA A 151 6.88 1.17 7.17
C ALA A 151 5.39 0.84 7.35
N TRP A 152 5.09 -0.22 8.08
CA TRP A 152 3.76 -0.79 8.20
C TRP A 152 3.42 -1.11 9.65
N LEU A 153 2.14 -0.91 10.01
CA LEU A 153 1.50 -1.61 11.11
C LEU A 153 0.64 -2.71 10.50
N VAL A 154 0.84 -3.94 10.89
CA VAL A 154 0.14 -5.12 10.36
C VAL A 154 -0.48 -5.95 11.47
N VAL A 155 -1.43 -6.81 11.10
CA VAL A 155 -1.90 -7.91 11.94
C VAL A 155 -1.20 -9.19 11.52
N ARG A 156 -0.43 -9.77 12.44
CA ARG A 156 0.21 -11.09 12.29
C ARG A 156 -0.25 -12.00 13.43
N HIS A 157 -0.87 -13.12 13.12
CA HIS A 157 -1.39 -14.09 14.10
C HIS A 157 -2.25 -13.45 15.20
N GLY A 158 -3.10 -12.49 14.84
CA GLY A 158 -4.00 -11.79 15.76
C GLY A 158 -3.33 -10.71 16.62
N LYS A 159 -2.04 -10.41 16.41
CA LYS A 159 -1.29 -9.36 17.12
C LYS A 159 -0.87 -8.25 16.17
N LEU A 160 -0.75 -7.05 16.71
CA LEU A 160 -0.19 -5.91 15.97
C LEU A 160 1.34 -6.02 15.93
N GLU A 161 1.93 -5.76 14.78
CA GLU A 161 3.37 -5.78 14.54
C GLU A 161 3.78 -4.60 13.66
N ILE A 162 4.89 -3.96 13.99
CA ILE A 162 5.54 -2.95 13.15
C ILE A 162 6.58 -3.65 12.29
N MET A 163 6.55 -3.41 10.97
CA MET A 163 7.55 -3.95 10.06
C MET A 163 7.91 -2.95 8.96
N THR A 164 8.99 -3.19 8.25
CA THR A 164 9.33 -2.47 7.01
C THR A 164 9.44 -3.43 5.84
N THR A 165 9.23 -2.89 4.64
CA THR A 165 9.46 -3.61 3.40
C THR A 165 10.30 -2.76 2.44
N PRO A 166 11.29 -3.34 1.74
CA PRO A 166 12.10 -2.60 0.77
C PRO A 166 11.33 -2.39 -0.54
N ASN A 167 11.63 -1.33 -1.24
CA ASN A 167 11.09 -1.00 -2.55
C ASN A 167 9.55 -1.01 -2.54
N GLN A 168 8.92 -1.81 -3.41
CA GLN A 168 7.46 -1.95 -3.47
C GLN A 168 6.96 -3.30 -2.93
N PHE A 169 7.79 -3.99 -2.13
CA PHE A 169 7.32 -5.16 -1.38
C PHE A 169 6.26 -4.74 -0.37
N ASN A 170 5.38 -5.67 -0.01
CA ASN A 170 4.26 -5.36 0.88
C ASN A 170 3.79 -6.57 1.70
N PRO A 171 3.03 -6.33 2.78
CA PRO A 171 2.56 -7.39 3.67
C PRO A 171 1.61 -8.41 3.03
N TRP A 172 0.86 -8.05 1.98
CA TRP A 172 -0.07 -8.97 1.32
C TRP A 172 0.64 -10.19 0.74
N THR A 173 1.90 -10.06 0.30
CA THR A 173 2.69 -11.20 -0.20
C THR A 173 2.96 -12.27 0.86
N GLU A 174 2.84 -11.92 2.14
CA GLU A 174 2.93 -12.80 3.30
C GLU A 174 1.56 -13.13 3.91
N ASN A 175 0.46 -12.78 3.23
CA ASN A 175 -0.91 -12.91 3.72
C ASN A 175 -1.16 -12.15 5.04
N LEU A 176 -0.45 -11.04 5.26
CA LEU A 176 -0.67 -10.16 6.40
C LEU A 176 -1.67 -9.07 6.05
N LYS A 177 -2.42 -8.61 7.06
CA LYS A 177 -3.38 -7.52 6.92
C LYS A 177 -2.73 -6.21 7.38
N PRO A 178 -2.46 -5.25 6.48
CA PRO A 178 -1.98 -3.93 6.87
C PRO A 178 -3.10 -3.11 7.51
N ILE A 179 -2.73 -2.29 8.50
CA ILE A 179 -3.59 -1.35 9.23
C ILE A 179 -3.17 0.08 8.94
N LEU A 180 -1.86 0.33 8.85
CA LEU A 180 -1.27 1.64 8.60
C LEU A 180 -0.02 1.48 7.76
N THR A 181 0.31 2.48 6.96
CA THR A 181 1.59 2.54 6.25
C THR A 181 2.06 3.98 6.08
N ILE A 182 3.37 4.13 5.91
CA ILE A 182 3.99 5.36 5.44
C ILE A 182 5.02 5.03 4.36
N ASP A 183 4.96 5.80 3.27
CA ASP A 183 5.96 5.74 2.20
C ASP A 183 7.22 6.48 2.63
N VAL A 184 8.37 5.76 2.66
CA VAL A 184 9.67 6.35 2.98
C VAL A 184 10.63 6.38 1.79
N TRP A 185 10.11 6.21 0.58
CA TRP A 185 10.79 6.60 -0.64
C TRP A 185 11.02 8.12 -0.65
N GLU A 186 12.15 8.59 -1.13
CA GLU A 186 12.46 10.03 -1.16
C GLU A 186 11.45 10.84 -1.97
N HIS A 187 10.86 10.26 -3.04
CA HIS A 187 9.82 10.93 -3.82
C HIS A 187 8.57 11.32 -3.00
N ALA A 188 8.33 10.67 -1.87
CA ALA A 188 7.19 10.97 -1.01
C ALA A 188 7.36 12.24 -0.17
N TYR A 189 8.60 12.73 0.00
CA TYR A 189 8.86 13.84 0.93
C TYR A 189 9.97 14.82 0.49
N TYR A 190 10.75 14.51 -0.54
CA TYR A 190 11.98 15.23 -0.86
C TYR A 190 11.76 16.71 -1.22
N LEU A 191 10.68 17.06 -1.94
CA LEU A 191 10.42 18.45 -2.33
C LEU A 191 10.30 19.37 -1.14
N LYS A 192 9.69 18.92 -0.04
CA LYS A 192 9.50 19.71 1.17
C LYS A 192 10.57 19.50 2.22
N TYR A 193 10.97 18.25 2.45
CA TYR A 193 11.81 17.87 3.60
C TYR A 193 13.24 17.50 3.21
N GLN A 194 13.57 17.38 1.91
CA GLN A 194 14.85 16.92 1.39
C GLN A 194 15.33 15.64 2.12
N ASN A 195 16.51 15.70 2.73
CA ASN A 195 17.10 14.57 3.45
C ASN A 195 16.53 14.37 4.87
N MET A 196 15.60 15.22 5.30
CA MET A 196 15.06 15.21 6.68
C MET A 196 13.83 14.28 6.76
N ARG A 197 14.03 12.98 6.48
CA ARG A 197 12.97 11.97 6.61
C ARG A 197 12.25 11.99 7.96
N PRO A 198 12.95 12.16 9.13
CA PRO A 198 12.26 12.22 10.41
C PRO A 198 11.23 13.35 10.52
N ASP A 199 11.46 14.48 9.86
CA ASP A 199 10.54 15.61 9.90
C ASP A 199 9.27 15.36 9.06
N TYR A 200 9.36 14.47 8.06
CA TYR A 200 8.23 14.02 7.27
C TYR A 200 7.38 12.99 8.02
N ILE A 201 8.00 12.08 8.79
CA ILE A 201 7.34 11.02 9.55
C ILE A 201 6.55 11.61 10.71
#